data_5524e9128ea7d57cd9c2958aad71fc9f
#
_entry.id   5524e9128ea7d57cd9c2958aad71fc9f
#
_cell.length_a   1.000
_cell.length_b   1.000
_cell.length_c   1.000
_cell.angle_alpha   90.00
_cell.angle_beta   90.00
_cell.angle_gamma   90.00
#
_symmetry.space_group_name_H-M   'P 1'
#
loop_
_entity.id
_entity.type
_entity.pdbx_description
1 polymer ?
#
loop_
_entity_poly.entity_id
_entity_poly.type
_entity_poly.pdbx_seq_one_letter_code
_entity_poly.pdbx_strand_id
1 'polypeptide(L)'
;TLITWNLRDDIKWSDGVHFTSADVKFTLEYLRDNKAPRYLSATQNIVKVETPDKYTAKVYFSNTSYWNIDNADYCGLPQHIWKDVKDYKAFEPWKEAHPTVAGMTKLVGLGPFVLKEYKVGEYVRMIKNVNYFALPTK
;
A
#
# COMPACT_ATOMS: atom_id res chain seq x y z
N THR A 1 -0.65 17.00 15.66
CA THR A 1 -1.75 16.02 15.88
C THR A 1 -1.23 14.61 15.76
N LEU A 2 -1.75 13.68 16.55
CA LEU A 2 -1.47 12.24 16.51
C LEU A 2 -2.74 11.50 16.08
N ILE A 3 -2.59 10.59 15.10
CA ILE A 3 -3.63 9.64 14.72
C ILE A 3 -3.08 8.24 14.96
N THR A 4 -3.84 7.40 15.65
CA THR A 4 -3.49 6.00 15.88
C THR A 4 -4.40 5.09 15.07
N TRP A 5 -3.81 4.23 14.27
CA TRP A 5 -4.47 3.20 13.49
C TRP A 5 -4.30 1.84 14.15
N ASN A 6 -5.40 1.19 14.44
CA ASN A 6 -5.41 -0.22 14.86
C ASN A 6 -5.80 -1.05 13.63
N LEU A 7 -4.85 -1.81 13.12
CA LEU A 7 -5.01 -2.60 11.92
C LEU A 7 -5.60 -3.98 12.26
N ARG A 8 -6.32 -4.55 11.31
CA ARG A 8 -6.74 -5.96 11.39
C ARG A 8 -5.53 -6.87 11.20
N ASP A 9 -5.50 -8.01 11.87
CA ASP A 9 -4.43 -9.00 11.81
C ASP A 9 -4.63 -10.08 10.74
N ASP A 10 -5.83 -10.14 10.14
CA ASP A 10 -6.22 -11.13 9.14
C ASP A 10 -6.03 -10.66 7.69
N ILE A 11 -5.60 -9.41 7.46
CA ILE A 11 -5.42 -8.85 6.11
C ILE A 11 -4.11 -9.32 5.49
N LYS A 12 -4.21 -9.75 4.22
CA LYS A 12 -3.06 -10.13 3.40
C LYS A 12 -3.08 -9.40 2.07
N TRP A 13 -1.88 -9.10 1.60
CA TRP A 13 -1.66 -8.72 0.21
C TRP A 13 -2.08 -9.85 -0.74
N SER A 14 -2.30 -9.51 -2.01
CA SER A 14 -2.74 -10.51 -3.01
C SER A 14 -1.73 -11.63 -3.26
N ASP A 15 -0.48 -11.45 -2.92
CA ASP A 15 0.59 -12.45 -2.95
C ASP A 15 0.69 -13.32 -1.67
N GLY A 16 -0.19 -13.07 -0.69
CA GLY A 16 -0.26 -13.83 0.55
C GLY A 16 0.57 -13.28 1.72
N VAL A 17 1.40 -12.26 1.49
CA VAL A 17 2.15 -11.58 2.56
C VAL A 17 1.19 -10.82 3.48
N HIS A 18 1.38 -10.89 4.80
CA HIS A 18 0.55 -10.16 5.75
C HIS A 18 0.74 -8.65 5.61
N PHE A 19 -0.38 -7.91 5.60
CA PHE A 19 -0.39 -6.47 5.74
C PHE A 19 -0.12 -6.09 7.20
N THR A 20 0.80 -5.16 7.42
CA THR A 20 1.21 -4.75 8.77
C THR A 20 1.39 -3.24 8.89
N SER A 21 1.61 -2.76 10.11
CA SER A 21 1.95 -1.37 10.38
C SER A 21 3.24 -0.91 9.67
N ALA A 22 4.14 -1.84 9.34
CA ALA A 22 5.33 -1.54 8.55
C ALA A 22 4.99 -1.07 7.12
N ASP A 23 3.94 -1.65 6.50
CA ASP A 23 3.47 -1.20 5.18
C ASP A 23 2.86 0.20 5.24
N VAL A 24 2.11 0.50 6.32
CA VAL A 24 1.55 1.84 6.56
C VAL A 24 2.68 2.87 6.69
N LYS A 25 3.65 2.60 7.57
CA LYS A 25 4.82 3.46 7.76
C LYS A 25 5.57 3.66 6.45
N PHE A 26 5.91 2.57 5.78
CA PHE A 26 6.62 2.61 4.51
C PHE A 26 5.87 3.47 3.48
N THR A 27 4.59 3.25 3.29
CA THR A 27 3.79 3.99 2.30
C THR A 27 3.81 5.49 2.57
N LEU A 28 3.49 5.89 3.79
CA LEU A 28 3.37 7.31 4.14
C LEU A 28 4.72 8.03 4.06
N GLU A 29 5.79 7.41 4.57
CA GLU A 29 7.14 7.97 4.50
C GLU A 29 7.67 7.98 3.06
N TYR A 30 7.46 6.92 2.29
CA TYR A 30 7.88 6.84 0.89
C TYR A 30 7.20 7.91 0.03
N LEU A 31 5.90 8.10 0.17
CA LEU A 31 5.15 9.12 -0.58
C LEU A 31 5.58 10.54 -0.19
N ARG A 32 5.82 10.80 1.11
CA ARG A 32 6.31 12.08 1.63
C ARG A 32 7.71 12.39 1.10
N ASP A 33 8.63 11.46 1.27
CA ASP A 33 10.06 11.67 0.99
C ASP A 33 10.33 11.79 -0.51
N ASN A 34 9.57 11.08 -1.33
CA ASN A 34 9.60 11.21 -2.80
C ASN A 34 8.76 12.38 -3.33
N LYS A 35 8.09 13.14 -2.45
CA LYS A 35 7.20 14.26 -2.84
C LYS A 35 6.24 13.87 -3.97
N ALA A 36 5.62 12.69 -3.84
CA ALA A 36 4.75 12.13 -4.86
C ALA A 36 3.60 13.11 -5.17
N PRO A 37 3.50 13.71 -6.37
CA PRO A 37 2.65 14.89 -6.63
C PRO A 37 1.18 14.69 -6.26
N ARG A 38 0.64 13.50 -6.56
CA ARG A 38 -0.75 13.15 -6.24
C ARG A 38 -1.05 13.12 -4.74
N TYR A 39 -0.04 12.82 -3.92
CA TYR A 39 -0.19 12.60 -2.48
C TYR A 39 0.51 13.66 -1.63
N LEU A 40 1.10 14.67 -2.27
CA LEU A 40 1.89 15.70 -1.59
C LEU A 40 1.08 16.45 -0.53
N SER A 41 -0.13 16.89 -0.87
CA SER A 41 -1.02 17.60 0.07
C SER A 41 -1.37 16.77 1.29
N ALA A 42 -1.48 15.46 1.13
CA ALA A 42 -1.80 14.53 2.20
C ALA A 42 -0.59 14.22 3.10
N THR A 43 0.60 14.11 2.52
CA THR A 43 1.77 13.57 3.24
C THR A 43 2.77 14.64 3.73
N GLN A 44 2.78 15.84 3.15
CA GLN A 44 3.75 16.89 3.48
C GLN A 44 3.78 17.30 4.97
N ASN A 45 2.67 17.17 5.67
CA ASN A 45 2.55 17.51 7.08
C ASN A 45 2.84 16.32 8.02
N ILE A 46 3.15 15.13 7.48
CA ILE A 46 3.52 13.97 8.29
C ILE A 46 4.96 14.15 8.77
N VAL A 47 5.12 14.23 10.09
CA VAL A 47 6.43 14.38 10.74
C VAL A 47 7.13 13.04 10.84
N LYS A 48 6.42 12.05 11.39
CA LYS A 48 6.92 10.68 11.57
C LYS A 48 5.79 9.67 11.65
N VAL A 49 6.10 8.41 11.42
CA VAL A 49 5.22 7.27 11.67
C VAL A 49 5.94 6.28 12.59
N GLU A 50 5.32 5.92 13.68
CA GLU A 50 5.80 4.90 14.62
C GLU A 50 4.95 3.64 14.52
N THR A 51 5.59 2.49 14.64
CA THR A 51 4.96 1.17 14.60
C THR A 51 5.34 0.39 15.86
N PRO A 52 4.68 0.67 17.00
CA PRO A 52 5.02 0.03 18.27
C PRO A 52 4.83 -1.48 18.24
N ASP A 53 3.94 -1.97 17.40
CA ASP A 53 3.72 -3.39 17.11
C ASP A 53 3.26 -3.59 15.66
N LYS A 54 3.03 -4.86 15.26
CA LYS A 54 2.68 -5.24 13.88
C LYS A 54 1.35 -4.66 13.37
N TYR A 55 0.45 -4.27 14.27
CA TYR A 55 -0.91 -3.89 13.92
C TYR A 55 -1.29 -2.51 14.45
N THR A 56 -0.33 -1.76 14.99
CA THR A 56 -0.54 -0.39 15.44
C THR A 56 0.39 0.56 14.69
N ALA A 57 -0.18 1.57 14.03
CA ALA A 57 0.57 2.65 13.41
C ALA A 57 0.16 3.99 14.05
N LYS A 58 1.15 4.79 14.45
CA LYS A 58 0.98 6.13 15.02
C LYS A 58 1.53 7.16 14.06
N VAL A 59 0.65 7.97 13.47
CA VAL A 59 0.99 9.00 12.50
C VAL A 59 0.98 10.37 13.17
N TYR A 60 2.12 11.04 13.16
CA TYR A 60 2.30 12.36 13.76
C TYR A 60 2.30 13.44 12.69
N PHE A 61 1.43 14.44 12.85
CA PHE A 61 1.32 15.58 11.96
C PHE A 61 1.83 16.86 12.63
N SER A 62 2.47 17.73 11.85
CA SER A 62 2.95 19.04 12.29
C SER A 62 1.84 20.05 12.57
N ASN A 63 0.66 19.85 11.97
CA ASN A 63 -0.51 20.70 12.07
C ASN A 63 -1.70 20.00 12.75
N THR A 64 -2.73 20.78 13.09
CA THR A 64 -4.02 20.26 13.52
C THR A 64 -5.03 20.54 12.41
N SER A 65 -5.52 19.47 11.79
CA SER A 65 -6.52 19.55 10.72
C SER A 65 -7.45 18.35 10.78
N TYR A 66 -8.72 18.57 10.51
CA TYR A 66 -9.71 17.49 10.33
C TYR A 66 -9.29 16.52 9.22
N TRP A 67 -8.73 17.06 8.13
CA TRP A 67 -8.28 16.28 6.97
C TRP A 67 -7.11 15.34 7.23
N ASN A 68 -6.46 15.44 8.39
CA ASN A 68 -5.38 14.51 8.72
C ASN A 68 -5.85 13.05 8.84
N ILE A 69 -7.13 12.81 9.15
CA ILE A 69 -7.70 11.46 9.17
C ILE A 69 -7.68 10.87 7.76
N ASP A 70 -8.25 11.61 6.79
CA ASP A 70 -8.27 11.18 5.38
C ASP A 70 -6.85 11.12 4.79
N ASN A 71 -5.97 12.05 5.19
CA ASN A 71 -4.59 12.10 4.73
C ASN A 71 -3.74 10.92 5.23
N ALA A 72 -4.09 10.28 6.34
CA ALA A 72 -3.41 9.11 6.85
C ALA A 72 -3.88 7.80 6.20
N ASP A 73 -4.96 7.81 5.41
CA ASP A 73 -5.59 6.61 4.83
C ASP A 73 -4.89 6.08 3.55
N TYR A 74 -3.68 6.56 3.26
CA TYR A 74 -2.89 6.08 2.12
C TYR A 74 -1.93 4.97 2.58
N CYS A 75 -2.36 3.72 2.51
CA CYS A 75 -1.57 2.56 2.90
C CYS A 75 -1.47 1.49 1.79
N GLY A 76 -1.27 1.95 0.55
CA GLY A 76 -1.40 1.11 -0.64
C GLY A 76 -0.12 0.53 -1.22
N LEU A 77 1.06 0.73 -0.62
CA LEU A 77 2.33 0.22 -1.14
C LEU A 77 2.85 -0.96 -0.30
N PRO A 78 2.90 -2.18 -0.86
CA PRO A 78 3.52 -3.32 -0.18
C PRO A 78 5.02 -3.10 -0.03
N GLN A 79 5.49 -2.97 1.22
CA GLN A 79 6.88 -2.67 1.52
C GLN A 79 7.84 -3.67 0.88
N HIS A 80 7.50 -4.97 0.91
CA HIS A 80 8.35 -6.04 0.38
C HIS A 80 8.59 -5.97 -1.14
N ILE A 81 7.70 -5.25 -1.88
CA ILE A 81 7.85 -5.00 -3.33
C ILE A 81 8.55 -3.65 -3.58
N TRP A 82 8.19 -2.63 -2.81
CA TRP A 82 8.57 -1.24 -3.12
C TRP A 82 9.84 -0.76 -2.44
N LYS A 83 10.34 -1.43 -1.41
CA LYS A 83 11.51 -0.99 -0.62
C LYS A 83 12.78 -0.76 -1.46
N ASP A 84 12.93 -1.50 -2.55
CA ASP A 84 14.11 -1.43 -3.42
C ASP A 84 13.87 -0.54 -4.67
N VAL A 85 12.69 0.04 -4.80
CA VAL A 85 12.33 0.93 -5.93
C VAL A 85 12.87 2.33 -5.67
N LYS A 86 13.91 2.71 -6.41
CA LYS A 86 14.57 4.03 -6.31
C LYS A 86 13.86 5.09 -7.13
N ASP A 87 13.35 4.74 -8.30
CA ASP A 87 12.62 5.64 -9.18
C ASP A 87 11.19 5.11 -9.39
N TYR A 88 10.27 5.64 -8.60
CA TYR A 88 8.86 5.26 -8.69
C TYR A 88 8.19 5.68 -10.01
N LYS A 89 8.75 6.67 -10.73
CA LYS A 89 8.20 7.13 -12.01
C LYS A 89 8.51 6.18 -13.15
N ALA A 90 9.64 5.49 -13.06
CA ALA A 90 10.06 4.48 -14.03
C ALA A 90 9.57 3.07 -13.67
N PHE A 91 9.12 2.85 -12.44
CA PHE A 91 8.68 1.54 -11.98
C PHE A 91 7.30 1.18 -12.52
N GLU A 92 7.24 0.09 -13.28
CA GLU A 92 6.02 -0.44 -13.91
C GLU A 92 5.67 -1.83 -13.34
N PRO A 93 5.10 -1.90 -12.13
CA PRO A 93 4.86 -3.17 -11.42
C PRO A 93 3.96 -4.14 -12.20
N TRP A 94 3.15 -3.65 -13.12
CA TRP A 94 2.30 -4.49 -13.98
C TRP A 94 3.06 -5.21 -15.11
N LYS A 95 4.29 -4.79 -15.42
CA LYS A 95 5.16 -5.43 -16.43
C LYS A 95 6.19 -6.38 -15.82
N GLU A 96 6.51 -6.22 -14.56
CA GLU A 96 7.54 -6.98 -13.89
C GLU A 96 6.97 -8.22 -13.20
N ALA A 97 7.65 -9.36 -13.38
CA ALA A 97 7.27 -10.61 -12.70
C ALA A 97 7.48 -10.50 -11.18
N HIS A 98 6.55 -11.09 -10.43
CA HIS A 98 6.68 -11.19 -8.97
C HIS A 98 7.90 -12.06 -8.60
N PRO A 99 8.72 -11.66 -7.60
CA PRO A 99 9.97 -12.35 -7.31
C PRO A 99 9.79 -13.78 -6.79
N THR A 100 8.67 -14.09 -6.16
CA THR A 100 8.44 -15.38 -5.48
C THR A 100 7.16 -16.08 -5.87
N VAL A 101 6.20 -15.40 -6.52
CA VAL A 101 4.90 -15.98 -6.89
C VAL A 101 4.81 -16.14 -8.40
N ALA A 102 4.89 -17.37 -8.88
CA ALA A 102 4.84 -17.68 -10.30
C ALA A 102 3.52 -17.23 -10.94
N GLY A 103 3.62 -16.60 -12.12
CA GLY A 103 2.46 -16.13 -12.89
C GLY A 103 1.77 -14.88 -12.35
N MET A 104 2.36 -14.21 -11.34
CA MET A 104 1.92 -12.93 -10.80
C MET A 104 2.88 -11.81 -11.22
N THR A 105 2.39 -10.59 -11.28
CA THR A 105 3.21 -9.38 -11.45
C THR A 105 3.51 -8.73 -10.10
N LYS A 106 4.42 -7.75 -10.08
CA LYS A 106 4.70 -6.93 -8.89
C LYS A 106 3.56 -5.98 -8.52
N LEU A 107 2.48 -5.92 -9.32
CA LEU A 107 1.28 -5.16 -8.96
C LEU A 107 0.47 -5.94 -7.91
N VAL A 108 0.87 -5.79 -6.67
CA VAL A 108 0.28 -6.41 -5.49
C VAL A 108 -0.65 -5.42 -4.81
N GLY A 109 -1.84 -5.86 -4.40
CA GLY A 109 -2.85 -5.01 -3.78
C GLY A 109 -3.67 -5.72 -2.70
N LEU A 110 -4.49 -4.96 -1.98
CA LEU A 110 -5.41 -5.46 -0.93
C LEU A 110 -6.83 -5.66 -1.44
N GLY A 111 -7.10 -5.34 -2.70
CA GLY A 111 -8.45 -5.39 -3.30
C GLY A 111 -8.93 -6.80 -3.65
N PRO A 112 -10.23 -6.92 -4.04
CA PRO A 112 -10.85 -8.20 -4.36
C PRO A 112 -10.35 -8.84 -5.67
N PHE A 113 -9.61 -8.08 -6.49
CA PHE A 113 -9.11 -8.55 -7.78
C PHE A 113 -7.60 -8.35 -7.91
N VAL A 114 -6.96 -9.25 -8.64
CA VAL A 114 -5.53 -9.23 -8.99
C VAL A 114 -5.38 -9.08 -10.50
N LEU A 115 -4.42 -8.28 -10.93
CA LEU A 115 -4.08 -8.17 -12.35
C LEU A 115 -3.54 -9.50 -12.87
N LYS A 116 -4.17 -10.03 -13.90
CA LYS A 116 -3.71 -11.23 -14.63
C LYS A 116 -2.96 -10.85 -15.89
N GLU A 117 -3.49 -9.87 -16.63
CA GLU A 117 -2.94 -9.46 -17.92
C GLU A 117 -3.33 -8.01 -18.21
N TYR A 118 -2.40 -7.25 -18.76
CA TYR A 118 -2.63 -5.90 -19.23
C TYR A 118 -2.08 -5.74 -20.65
N LYS A 119 -2.96 -5.48 -21.59
CA LYS A 119 -2.59 -5.21 -22.97
C LYS A 119 -2.97 -3.78 -23.32
N VAL A 120 -1.95 -2.94 -23.49
CA VAL A 120 -2.12 -1.49 -23.68
C VAL A 120 -3.01 -1.20 -24.89
N GLY A 121 -4.05 -0.39 -24.66
CA GLY A 121 -5.00 0.01 -25.71
C GLY A 121 -6.05 -1.05 -26.07
N GLU A 122 -6.00 -2.25 -25.49
CA GLU A 122 -6.94 -3.33 -25.79
C GLU A 122 -7.77 -3.74 -24.56
N TYR A 123 -7.15 -4.28 -23.50
CA TYR A 123 -7.88 -4.74 -22.33
C TYR A 123 -7.03 -4.84 -21.05
N VAL A 124 -7.73 -4.90 -19.93
CA VAL A 124 -7.20 -5.28 -18.62
C VAL A 124 -7.97 -6.51 -18.17
N ARG A 125 -7.27 -7.62 -17.90
CA ARG A 125 -7.86 -8.85 -17.38
C ARG A 125 -7.49 -9.00 -15.90
N MET A 126 -8.51 -9.13 -15.08
CA MET A 126 -8.35 -9.35 -13.65
C MET A 126 -8.93 -10.69 -13.23
N ILE A 127 -8.38 -11.27 -12.17
CA ILE A 127 -8.87 -12.50 -11.55
C ILE A 127 -9.18 -12.24 -10.08
N LYS A 128 -9.97 -13.13 -9.48
CA LYS A 128 -10.32 -13.07 -8.05
C LYS A 128 -9.05 -13.14 -7.19
N ASN A 129 -8.95 -12.25 -6.21
CA ASN A 129 -7.94 -12.31 -5.15
C ASN A 129 -8.39 -13.31 -4.08
N VAL A 130 -7.74 -14.46 -4.00
CA VAL A 130 -8.06 -15.51 -3.01
C VAL A 130 -7.71 -15.11 -1.57
N ASN A 131 -6.85 -14.10 -1.40
CA ASN A 131 -6.44 -13.56 -0.10
C ASN A 131 -7.27 -12.35 0.36
N TYR A 132 -8.32 -11.99 -0.40
CA TYR A 132 -9.15 -10.85 -0.03
C TYR A 132 -9.96 -11.14 1.24
N PHE A 133 -9.81 -10.28 2.25
CA PHE A 133 -10.35 -10.47 3.60
C PHE A 133 -11.89 -10.52 3.68
N ALA A 134 -12.60 -9.93 2.73
CA ALA A 134 -14.07 -9.90 2.69
C ALA A 134 -14.67 -10.92 1.72
N LEU A 135 -13.97 -12.04 1.47
CA LEU A 135 -14.57 -13.13 0.69
C LEU A 135 -15.77 -13.70 1.45
N PRO A 136 -16.92 -13.96 0.75
CA PRO A 136 -18.04 -14.62 1.38
C PRO A 136 -17.57 -15.97 1.95
N THR A 137 -17.79 -16.19 3.23
CA THR A 137 -17.75 -17.54 3.82
C THR A 137 -18.88 -18.34 3.19
N LYS A 138 -18.54 -19.47 2.59
CA LYS A 138 -19.55 -20.40 2.05
C LYS A 138 -20.44 -20.92 3.16
#